data_fa7e612ca35800ab5436b6d1f49199eb
#
_entry.id   fa7e612ca35800ab5436b6d1f49199eb
#
_cell.length_a   1.000
_cell.length_b   1.000
_cell.length_c   1.000
_cell.angle_alpha   90.00
_cell.angle_beta   90.00
_cell.angle_gamma   90.00
#
_symmetry.space_group_name_H-M   'P 1'
#
loop_
_entity.id
_entity.type
_entity.pdbx_description
1 polymer ?
#
loop_
_entity_poly.entity_id
_entity_poly.type
_entity_poly.pdbx_seq_one_letter_code
_entity_poly.pdbx_strand_id
1 'polypeptide(L)'
;PWSAAGVSGAVAGALPAQHPQVDVELQPHGLQVLTEHSAGSDAASRWLPHLDLSVSQQLTAGSQAHDSLWSELSTGAGVRLRTKLDLRSMLRPAVQPGTTLDYEWPAETAVVTFRANRPLQLTAGVAGRLLEVQGQHAGEHWVSVFTAPADVSELIDLQIDLAAGSGVPQLTAVWHTNEDSRARPFPLHRFVLPWVSEGTVAGEIDGLAAAVPELQGGSWGRGRRVFHSDAAGCYRCHAMQGRGAAIGPDLGNLIHRDYASVLRDLQNPGFAINPDYVGQTVVLKDGRVLTGVLQTRGDRMLLGDAQGRQTELRTDEIEQMQPATTSVMPQGIVEKLSAEDLRDLLTYLMTPAPRMPLDSPLSAPPLRTQSEVAAVLAGSRGVDELRPLRPLQIVLVDGVKDHGPGEHDYPAWRTAWQELLSSAEAVNVRVVREFPDDELLATADILVFFQKGSFEDPRPDRMDAFLQRGGGAVYIHWAVNGNDKVRDFAKRIGIASWGGRIAFRHGPLTLDIHNQDHPIVRNYQRLQLYDESYWKLTGDPGDVTLLATSVEDGMATPQMWVRDHQPGRVFVSIPGHYSWTFDDPLFRVLLLRGIAWTANEPVDRFNELVFPGARMSR
;
A
#
# COMPACT_ATOMS: atom_id res chain seq x y z
N PRO A 1 42.85 10.78 -4.62
CA PRO A 1 43.76 9.69 -4.45
C PRO A 1 44.26 9.69 -3.01
N TRP A 2 43.69 8.81 -2.19
CA TRP A 2 44.14 8.63 -0.81
C TRP A 2 45.12 7.47 -0.83
N SER A 3 46.36 7.74 -0.54
CA SER A 3 47.42 6.74 -0.40
C SER A 3 47.23 6.06 0.97
N ALA A 4 47.23 4.74 0.95
CA ALA A 4 47.28 3.92 2.14
C ALA A 4 48.63 4.12 2.86
N ALA A 5 48.62 4.75 4.04
CA ALA A 5 49.70 4.68 5.01
C ALA A 5 49.17 3.94 6.23
N GLY A 6 49.66 2.71 6.40
CA GLY A 6 49.34 1.90 7.57
C GLY A 6 49.83 2.55 8.85
N VAL A 7 48.90 2.71 9.81
CA VAL A 7 49.25 2.97 11.22
C VAL A 7 48.62 1.85 12.06
N SER A 8 49.42 0.83 12.35
CA SER A 8 49.14 -0.09 13.45
C SER A 8 49.47 0.64 14.75
N GLY A 9 48.48 1.25 15.35
CA GLY A 9 48.57 1.80 16.71
C GLY A 9 47.49 1.16 17.56
N ALA A 10 47.83 0.07 18.23
CA ALA A 10 47.00 -0.49 19.27
C ALA A 10 46.90 0.51 20.44
N VAL A 11 45.79 1.24 20.51
CA VAL A 11 45.44 1.98 21.69
C VAL A 11 44.74 0.99 22.63
N ALA A 12 45.50 0.44 23.60
CA ALA A 12 44.99 -0.35 24.72
C ALA A 12 44.24 0.59 25.67
N GLY A 13 43.03 0.94 25.38
CA GLY A 13 42.03 1.33 26.36
C GLY A 13 41.38 0.04 26.87
N ALA A 14 41.47 -0.22 28.16
CA ALA A 14 40.87 -1.40 28.76
C ALA A 14 39.38 -1.43 28.46
N LEU A 15 38.95 -2.36 27.60
CA LEU A 15 37.54 -2.71 27.45
C LEU A 15 37.03 -3.27 28.77
N PRO A 16 35.81 -2.99 29.22
CA PRO A 16 35.26 -3.54 30.42
C PRO A 16 35.32 -5.08 30.37
N ALA A 17 35.81 -5.68 31.44
CA ALA A 17 35.87 -7.11 31.59
C ALA A 17 34.46 -7.69 31.57
N GLN A 18 34.22 -8.62 30.65
CA GLN A 18 33.10 -9.56 30.61
C GLN A 18 31.73 -8.98 30.97
N HIS A 19 31.01 -8.49 29.93
CA HIS A 19 29.56 -8.34 30.03
C HIS A 19 28.92 -9.72 30.29
N PRO A 20 27.91 -9.82 31.18
CA PRO A 20 27.22 -11.09 31.41
C PRO A 20 26.67 -11.58 30.04
N GLN A 21 26.95 -12.83 29.71
CA GLN A 21 26.32 -13.51 28.58
C GLN A 21 24.84 -13.68 28.94
N VAL A 22 24.02 -12.78 28.47
CA VAL A 22 22.57 -12.97 28.44
C VAL A 22 22.28 -13.72 27.15
N ASP A 23 22.03 -15.02 27.23
CA ASP A 23 21.62 -15.88 26.13
C ASP A 23 20.18 -15.52 25.72
N VAL A 24 20.01 -14.35 25.15
CA VAL A 24 18.80 -14.01 24.42
C VAL A 24 19.12 -14.14 22.94
N GLU A 25 18.43 -15.05 22.27
CA GLU A 25 18.57 -15.25 20.83
C GLU A 25 18.31 -13.92 20.12
N LEU A 26 19.29 -13.46 19.33
CA LEU A 26 19.19 -12.18 18.63
C LEU A 26 18.18 -12.33 17.49
N GLN A 27 17.03 -11.70 17.64
CA GLN A 27 16.01 -11.71 16.59
C GLN A 27 16.48 -10.91 15.35
N PRO A 28 16.12 -11.35 14.13
CA PRO A 28 16.36 -10.55 12.93
C PRO A 28 15.79 -9.13 13.11
N HIS A 29 16.55 -8.13 12.69
CA HIS A 29 16.19 -6.70 12.80
C HIS A 29 16.09 -6.12 14.21
N GLY A 30 16.29 -6.90 15.28
CA GLY A 30 16.35 -6.38 16.64
C GLY A 30 17.72 -5.74 16.95
N LEU A 31 17.75 -4.58 17.61
CA LEU A 31 18.98 -3.97 18.13
C LEU A 31 19.02 -4.13 19.65
N GLN A 32 19.82 -5.08 20.12
CA GLN A 32 20.03 -5.33 21.55
C GLN A 32 21.06 -4.35 22.12
N VAL A 33 20.77 -3.79 23.29
CA VAL A 33 21.69 -2.96 24.08
C VAL A 33 22.02 -3.66 25.40
N LEU A 34 23.31 -3.68 25.74
CA LEU A 34 23.84 -4.25 26.98
C LEU A 34 24.74 -3.24 27.65
N THR A 35 24.53 -3.02 28.94
CA THR A 35 25.39 -2.24 29.84
C THR A 35 25.89 -3.11 30.98
N GLU A 36 26.76 -2.60 31.82
CA GLU A 36 27.27 -3.34 32.98
C GLU A 36 26.14 -3.74 33.96
N HIS A 37 25.03 -3.03 33.98
CA HIS A 37 23.89 -3.27 34.86
C HIS A 37 22.70 -3.97 34.19
N SER A 38 22.84 -4.42 32.95
CA SER A 38 21.74 -5.05 32.18
C SER A 38 21.15 -6.31 32.82
N ALA A 39 21.86 -6.97 33.74
CA ALA A 39 21.39 -8.21 34.40
C ALA A 39 20.15 -8.04 35.31
N GLY A 40 19.84 -6.80 35.73
CA GLY A 40 18.68 -6.47 36.58
C GLY A 40 17.64 -5.53 35.93
N SER A 41 17.85 -5.13 34.67
CA SER A 41 16.97 -4.18 33.98
C SER A 41 15.74 -4.85 33.40
N ASP A 42 14.68 -4.06 33.16
CA ASP A 42 13.50 -4.48 32.42
C ASP A 42 13.90 -5.05 31.05
N ALA A 43 13.26 -6.14 30.63
CA ALA A 43 13.53 -6.76 29.35
C ALA A 43 13.34 -5.80 28.16
N ALA A 44 12.42 -4.85 28.26
CA ALA A 44 12.15 -3.84 27.24
C ALA A 44 13.32 -2.86 27.06
N SER A 45 13.99 -2.44 28.12
CA SER A 45 15.13 -1.49 28.06
C SER A 45 16.38 -2.05 27.39
N ARG A 46 16.38 -3.36 27.09
CA ARG A 46 17.51 -4.04 26.40
C ARG A 46 17.46 -3.93 24.88
N TRP A 47 16.49 -3.23 24.34
CA TRP A 47 16.28 -3.10 22.89
C TRP A 47 16.13 -1.65 22.50
N LEU A 48 16.79 -1.25 21.42
CA LEU A 48 16.71 0.10 20.86
C LEU A 48 16.10 0.07 19.46
N PRO A 49 15.37 1.13 19.08
CA PRO A 49 14.70 1.21 17.78
C PRO A 49 15.62 1.68 16.63
N HIS A 50 16.86 2.09 16.90
CA HIS A 50 17.78 2.59 15.87
C HIS A 50 19.25 2.52 16.30
N LEU A 51 20.19 2.35 15.33
CA LEU A 51 21.64 2.36 15.57
C LEU A 51 22.18 3.73 15.99
N ASP A 52 21.59 4.82 15.50
CA ASP A 52 21.92 6.17 15.94
C ASP A 52 21.31 6.38 17.33
N LEU A 53 22.19 6.58 18.32
CA LEU A 53 21.74 6.70 19.72
C LEU A 53 20.91 7.97 19.97
N SER A 54 21.12 9.04 19.21
CA SER A 54 20.29 10.25 19.33
C SER A 54 18.88 10.02 18.82
N VAL A 55 18.75 9.29 17.71
CA VAL A 55 17.45 8.87 17.16
C VAL A 55 16.76 7.91 18.12
N SER A 56 17.48 6.91 18.64
CA SER A 56 16.93 5.98 19.64
C SER A 56 16.42 6.70 20.88
N GLN A 57 17.16 7.67 21.39
CA GLN A 57 16.76 8.47 22.56
C GLN A 57 15.46 9.27 22.29
N GLN A 58 15.34 9.85 21.10
CA GLN A 58 14.11 10.56 20.72
C GLN A 58 12.91 9.63 20.57
N LEU A 59 13.09 8.46 19.94
CA LEU A 59 12.02 7.49 19.73
C LEU A 59 11.58 6.78 21.02
N THR A 60 12.44 6.71 22.04
CA THR A 60 12.12 6.12 23.33
C THR A 60 11.76 7.16 24.40
N ALA A 61 11.64 8.44 24.04
CA ALA A 61 11.25 9.48 24.96
C ALA A 61 9.86 9.23 25.57
N GLY A 62 9.77 9.27 26.90
CA GLY A 62 8.54 8.95 27.64
C GLY A 62 8.34 7.46 27.94
N SER A 63 9.25 6.59 27.49
CA SER A 63 9.25 5.17 27.86
C SER A 63 9.95 4.98 29.21
N GLN A 64 9.18 4.68 30.26
CA GLN A 64 9.74 4.41 31.61
C GLN A 64 10.79 3.29 31.61
N ALA A 65 10.62 2.28 30.72
CA ALA A 65 11.59 1.19 30.59
C ALA A 65 12.96 1.68 30.09
N HIS A 66 13.01 2.75 29.30
CA HIS A 66 14.25 3.32 28.75
C HIS A 66 14.82 4.46 29.58
N ASP A 67 14.06 5.07 30.49
CA ASP A 67 14.53 6.18 31.32
C ASP A 67 15.74 5.75 32.19
N SER A 68 15.71 4.54 32.75
CA SER A 68 16.83 3.99 33.53
C SER A 68 18.07 3.74 32.66
N LEU A 69 17.90 3.23 31.44
CA LEU A 69 18.99 3.02 30.49
C LEU A 69 19.66 4.36 30.11
N TRP A 70 18.86 5.37 29.73
CA TRP A 70 19.43 6.68 29.36
C TRP A 70 20.07 7.39 30.55
N SER A 71 19.53 7.21 31.75
CA SER A 71 20.15 7.70 33.00
C SER A 71 21.52 7.04 33.23
N GLU A 72 21.63 5.71 33.12
CA GLU A 72 22.89 4.98 33.23
C GLU A 72 23.89 5.43 32.15
N LEU A 73 23.49 5.52 30.92
CA LEU A 73 24.34 5.99 29.82
C LEU A 73 24.81 7.43 30.02
N SER A 74 24.01 8.29 30.68
CA SER A 74 24.38 9.68 31.00
C SER A 74 25.49 9.79 32.03
N THR A 75 25.65 8.78 32.91
CA THR A 75 26.76 8.71 33.87
C THR A 75 28.09 8.27 33.25
N GLY A 76 28.08 7.92 31.98
CA GLY A 76 29.28 7.54 31.23
C GLY A 76 29.55 6.05 31.16
N ALA A 77 28.56 5.21 31.40
CA ALA A 77 28.69 3.75 31.26
C ALA A 77 29.11 3.33 29.86
N GLY A 78 29.86 2.23 29.75
CA GLY A 78 30.13 1.56 28.50
C GLY A 78 28.86 0.87 27.96
N VAL A 79 28.77 0.71 26.66
CA VAL A 79 27.60 0.08 26.02
C VAL A 79 28.00 -0.86 24.92
N ARG A 80 27.38 -2.01 24.84
CA ARG A 80 27.47 -2.95 23.72
C ARG A 80 26.15 -3.00 22.99
N LEU A 81 26.20 -2.79 21.68
CA LEU A 81 25.07 -2.95 20.78
C LEU A 81 25.26 -4.20 19.92
N ARG A 82 24.22 -5.01 19.75
CA ARG A 82 24.25 -6.21 18.91
C ARG A 82 23.02 -6.24 18.01
N THR A 83 23.21 -6.56 16.74
CA THR A 83 22.11 -6.72 15.79
C THR A 83 22.49 -7.66 14.65
N LYS A 84 21.48 -8.19 13.96
CA LYS A 84 21.63 -8.83 12.64
C LYS A 84 21.17 -7.83 11.58
N LEU A 85 22.11 -7.23 10.89
CA LEU A 85 21.84 -6.16 9.91
C LEU A 85 21.50 -6.75 8.55
N ASP A 86 20.33 -6.39 8.01
CA ASP A 86 19.89 -6.74 6.66
C ASP A 86 20.16 -5.58 5.71
N LEU A 87 21.02 -5.77 4.72
CA LEU A 87 21.29 -4.79 3.67
C LEU A 87 20.67 -5.16 2.31
N ARG A 88 20.06 -6.35 2.19
CA ARG A 88 19.60 -6.88 0.89
C ARG A 88 18.60 -5.96 0.18
N SER A 89 17.65 -5.38 0.92
CA SER A 89 16.66 -4.45 0.35
C SER A 89 17.21 -3.02 0.13
N MET A 90 18.46 -2.76 0.51
CA MET A 90 19.16 -1.47 0.33
C MET A 90 20.09 -1.50 -0.88
N LEU A 91 20.40 -2.69 -1.40
CA LEU A 91 21.21 -2.91 -2.57
C LEU A 91 20.31 -3.20 -3.78
N ARG A 92 20.89 -3.09 -4.97
CA ARG A 92 20.23 -3.48 -6.21
C ARG A 92 19.80 -4.95 -6.13
N PRO A 93 18.58 -5.30 -6.51
CA PRO A 93 18.16 -6.69 -6.59
C PRO A 93 19.05 -7.49 -7.54
N ALA A 94 19.40 -8.72 -7.18
CA ALA A 94 20.10 -9.62 -8.09
C ALA A 94 19.29 -9.82 -9.38
N VAL A 95 19.97 -9.82 -10.52
CA VAL A 95 19.35 -10.10 -11.82
C VAL A 95 18.81 -11.53 -11.79
N GLN A 96 17.52 -11.70 -12.06
CA GLN A 96 16.90 -13.02 -12.06
C GLN A 96 17.39 -13.86 -13.24
N PRO A 97 17.65 -15.18 -13.08
CA PRO A 97 18.00 -16.04 -14.19
C PRO A 97 16.93 -15.99 -15.30
N GLY A 98 17.37 -15.79 -16.55
CA GLY A 98 16.49 -15.71 -17.73
C GLY A 98 16.14 -14.31 -18.21
N THR A 99 16.63 -13.25 -17.57
CA THR A 99 16.57 -11.89 -18.14
C THR A 99 17.59 -11.75 -19.26
N THR A 100 17.15 -11.27 -20.41
CA THR A 100 18.00 -11.03 -21.61
C THR A 100 18.67 -9.65 -21.54
N LEU A 101 19.42 -9.36 -20.46
CA LEU A 101 20.24 -8.15 -20.40
C LEU A 101 21.65 -8.54 -20.86
N ASP A 102 22.09 -7.98 -21.98
CA ASP A 102 23.46 -8.14 -22.51
C ASP A 102 24.52 -7.40 -21.67
N TYR A 103 24.16 -6.77 -20.57
CA TYR A 103 25.04 -6.00 -19.70
C TYR A 103 25.09 -6.62 -18.29
N GLU A 104 26.28 -7.09 -17.91
CA GLU A 104 26.56 -7.49 -16.54
C GLU A 104 26.85 -6.24 -15.71
N TRP A 105 25.93 -5.88 -14.85
CA TRP A 105 26.14 -4.81 -13.88
C TRP A 105 27.24 -5.20 -12.89
N PRO A 106 28.20 -4.32 -12.60
CA PRO A 106 29.15 -4.56 -11.51
C PRO A 106 28.38 -4.83 -10.21
N ALA A 107 28.92 -5.73 -9.42
CA ALA A 107 28.34 -6.06 -8.14
C ALA A 107 28.31 -4.81 -7.23
N GLU A 108 27.13 -4.47 -6.69
CA GLU A 108 26.98 -3.35 -5.79
C GLU A 108 27.42 -3.76 -4.38
N THR A 109 28.32 -2.99 -3.76
CA THR A 109 28.80 -3.20 -2.39
C THR A 109 28.36 -2.06 -1.49
N ALA A 110 28.01 -2.36 -0.23
CA ALA A 110 27.66 -1.34 0.75
C ALA A 110 28.84 -1.07 1.70
N VAL A 111 29.15 0.21 1.88
CA VAL A 111 30.09 0.69 2.88
C VAL A 111 29.33 1.26 4.05
N VAL A 112 29.54 0.73 5.25
CA VAL A 112 28.88 1.17 6.47
C VAL A 112 29.89 1.85 7.38
N THR A 113 29.60 3.08 7.78
CA THR A 113 30.47 3.93 8.59
C THR A 113 29.81 4.26 9.91
N PHE A 114 30.52 4.00 11.00
CA PHE A 114 30.12 4.37 12.36
C PHE A 114 31.02 5.50 12.88
N ARG A 115 30.41 6.45 13.59
CA ARG A 115 31.13 7.54 14.27
C ARG A 115 30.66 7.62 15.71
N ALA A 116 31.60 7.72 16.62
CA ALA A 116 31.31 7.84 18.05
C ALA A 116 32.17 8.91 18.72
N ASN A 117 31.68 9.49 19.83
CA ASN A 117 32.41 10.44 20.67
C ASN A 117 33.35 9.79 21.69
N ARG A 118 33.49 8.47 21.66
CA ARG A 118 34.35 7.67 22.55
C ARG A 118 34.94 6.47 21.80
N PRO A 119 35.96 5.77 22.40
CA PRO A 119 36.55 4.60 21.78
C PRO A 119 35.50 3.60 21.33
N LEU A 120 35.59 3.22 20.06
CA LEU A 120 34.65 2.37 19.35
C LEU A 120 35.36 1.12 18.85
N GLN A 121 34.87 -0.05 19.23
CA GLN A 121 35.28 -1.32 18.63
C GLN A 121 34.09 -1.90 17.87
N LEU A 122 34.31 -2.28 16.62
CA LEU A 122 33.30 -2.84 15.73
C LEU A 122 33.70 -4.25 15.32
N THR A 123 32.76 -5.18 15.39
CA THR A 123 32.90 -6.52 14.81
C THR A 123 31.73 -6.76 13.87
N ALA A 124 32.00 -7.13 12.63
CA ALA A 124 31.00 -7.48 11.63
C ALA A 124 31.33 -8.85 11.03
N GLY A 125 30.32 -9.67 10.75
CA GLY A 125 30.52 -10.99 10.17
C GLY A 125 29.30 -11.47 9.39
N VAL A 126 29.53 -12.36 8.41
CA VAL A 126 28.48 -13.00 7.61
C VAL A 126 28.74 -14.50 7.60
N ALA A 127 27.74 -15.30 7.93
CA ALA A 127 27.84 -16.76 7.97
C ALA A 127 29.04 -17.30 8.79
N GLY A 128 29.37 -16.65 9.91
CA GLY A 128 30.51 -17.01 10.75
C GLY A 128 31.89 -16.52 10.24
N ARG A 129 31.95 -15.84 9.09
CA ARG A 129 33.16 -15.23 8.55
C ARG A 129 33.22 -13.76 8.93
N LEU A 130 34.31 -13.35 9.58
CA LEU A 130 34.52 -11.95 9.93
C LEU A 130 34.79 -11.10 8.68
N LEU A 131 34.19 -9.93 8.63
CA LEU A 131 34.47 -8.88 7.67
C LEU A 131 35.65 -8.03 8.16
N GLU A 132 36.41 -7.47 7.23
CA GLU A 132 37.47 -6.53 7.55
C GLU A 132 36.87 -5.20 8.03
N VAL A 133 37.27 -4.77 9.21
CA VAL A 133 36.86 -3.50 9.82
C VAL A 133 38.07 -2.58 9.88
N GLN A 134 37.92 -1.39 9.32
CA GLN A 134 38.93 -0.35 9.40
C GLN A 134 38.51 0.69 10.45
N GLY A 135 39.35 0.92 11.46
CA GLY A 135 39.10 1.89 12.52
C GLY A 135 40.14 2.99 12.53
N GLN A 136 39.72 4.22 12.80
CA GLN A 136 40.61 5.36 12.93
C GLN A 136 40.06 6.38 13.95
N HIS A 137 40.97 7.16 14.54
CA HIS A 137 40.63 8.31 15.35
C HIS A 137 40.77 9.56 14.48
N ALA A 138 39.67 10.30 14.28
CA ALA A 138 39.61 11.47 13.40
C ALA A 138 39.12 12.70 14.17
N GLY A 139 40.00 13.56 14.62
CA GLY A 139 39.70 14.72 15.44
C GLY A 139 39.10 14.31 16.81
N GLU A 140 37.86 14.70 17.10
CA GLU A 140 37.17 14.36 18.34
C GLU A 140 36.34 13.05 18.24
N HIS A 141 36.39 12.38 17.10
CA HIS A 141 35.54 11.21 16.83
C HIS A 141 36.34 9.95 16.54
N TRP A 142 35.79 8.82 16.98
CA TRP A 142 36.20 7.48 16.60
C TRP A 142 35.36 7.02 15.42
N VAL A 143 36.00 6.55 14.37
CA VAL A 143 35.35 6.12 13.12
C VAL A 143 35.71 4.68 12.85
N SER A 144 34.71 3.84 12.59
CA SER A 144 34.90 2.45 12.14
C SER A 144 34.08 2.19 10.88
N VAL A 145 34.70 1.50 9.91
CA VAL A 145 34.09 1.27 8.59
C VAL A 145 34.25 -0.20 8.23
N PHE A 146 33.23 -0.80 7.65
CA PHE A 146 33.35 -2.08 6.96
C PHE A 146 32.63 -2.02 5.61
N THR A 147 33.06 -2.90 4.70
CA THR A 147 32.41 -3.08 3.41
C THR A 147 31.68 -4.43 3.38
N ALA A 148 30.40 -4.40 3.11
CA ALA A 148 29.61 -5.59 2.89
C ALA A 148 29.76 -6.03 1.43
N PRO A 149 30.04 -7.34 1.16
CA PRO A 149 30.14 -7.84 -0.21
C PRO A 149 28.78 -7.78 -0.94
N ALA A 150 28.84 -7.75 -2.25
CA ALA A 150 27.67 -7.60 -3.12
C ALA A 150 26.68 -8.78 -3.08
N ASP A 151 27.16 -9.95 -2.74
CA ASP A 151 26.42 -11.21 -2.72
C ASP A 151 25.89 -11.58 -1.32
N VAL A 152 25.71 -10.58 -0.44
CA VAL A 152 25.18 -10.81 0.90
C VAL A 152 23.75 -11.34 0.80
N SER A 153 23.64 -12.66 0.70
CA SER A 153 22.36 -13.39 0.81
C SER A 153 21.90 -13.56 2.27
N GLU A 154 22.80 -13.32 3.23
CA GLU A 154 22.58 -13.53 4.65
C GLU A 154 22.67 -12.23 5.45
N LEU A 155 22.18 -12.28 6.69
CA LEU A 155 22.26 -11.17 7.63
C LEU A 155 23.69 -10.97 8.12
N ILE A 156 24.11 -9.73 8.36
CA ILE A 156 25.40 -9.38 8.92
C ILE A 156 25.29 -9.36 10.44
N ASP A 157 25.98 -10.26 11.12
CA ASP A 157 26.13 -10.19 12.58
C ASP A 157 26.99 -8.98 12.93
N LEU A 158 26.42 -8.03 13.68
CA LEU A 158 27.07 -6.77 14.03
C LEU A 158 27.14 -6.61 15.54
N GLN A 159 28.34 -6.33 16.03
CA GLN A 159 28.57 -5.94 17.43
C GLN A 159 29.36 -4.64 17.49
N ILE A 160 28.91 -3.71 18.30
CA ILE A 160 29.47 -2.39 18.49
C ILE A 160 29.70 -2.19 19.98
N ASP A 161 30.94 -2.01 20.37
CA ASP A 161 31.33 -1.74 21.74
C ASP A 161 31.80 -0.29 21.87
N LEU A 162 31.14 0.50 22.68
CA LEU A 162 31.54 1.86 23.08
C LEU A 162 32.11 1.80 24.51
N ALA A 163 33.33 2.27 24.67
CA ALA A 163 33.97 2.31 25.98
C ALA A 163 33.27 3.26 26.95
N ALA A 164 33.46 3.04 28.25
CA ALA A 164 33.07 4.02 29.26
C ALA A 164 33.80 5.36 29.04
N GLY A 165 33.12 6.48 29.35
CA GLY A 165 33.68 7.80 29.15
C GLY A 165 32.79 8.90 29.75
N SER A 166 33.16 10.14 29.63
CA SER A 166 32.39 11.26 30.18
C SER A 166 31.16 11.60 29.30
N GLY A 167 30.03 11.86 29.96
CA GLY A 167 28.78 12.29 29.33
C GLY A 167 28.01 11.18 28.58
N VAL A 168 27.02 11.55 27.83
CA VAL A 168 26.16 10.61 27.05
C VAL A 168 26.94 10.06 25.84
N PRO A 169 26.94 8.76 25.58
CA PRO A 169 27.54 8.20 24.38
C PRO A 169 26.78 8.68 23.14
N GLN A 170 27.53 9.08 22.12
CA GLN A 170 27.01 9.40 20.81
C GLN A 170 27.51 8.35 19.82
N LEU A 171 26.62 7.80 19.05
CA LEU A 171 26.91 6.91 17.93
C LEU A 171 26.01 7.31 16.76
N THR A 172 26.60 7.53 15.61
CA THR A 172 25.88 7.68 14.35
C THR A 172 26.32 6.59 13.40
N ALA A 173 25.39 6.09 12.59
CA ALA A 173 25.63 5.09 11.57
C ALA A 173 25.11 5.58 10.22
N VAL A 174 25.97 5.59 9.22
CA VAL A 174 25.62 5.96 7.84
C VAL A 174 26.14 4.91 6.86
N TRP A 175 25.52 4.84 5.72
CA TRP A 175 25.93 3.91 4.66
C TRP A 175 25.93 4.58 3.29
N HIS A 176 26.71 4.04 2.38
CA HIS A 176 26.71 4.37 0.96
C HIS A 176 27.10 3.13 0.15
N THR A 177 26.97 3.19 -1.17
CA THR A 177 27.38 2.09 -2.05
C THR A 177 28.54 2.53 -2.95
N ASN A 178 29.17 1.57 -3.63
CA ASN A 178 30.19 1.88 -4.65
C ASN A 178 29.60 2.63 -5.86
N GLU A 179 28.28 2.64 -6.04
CA GLU A 179 27.60 3.36 -7.11
C GLU A 179 27.13 4.76 -6.68
N ASP A 180 26.77 4.92 -5.41
CA ASP A 180 26.34 6.20 -4.85
C ASP A 180 27.12 6.48 -3.56
N SER A 181 28.13 7.33 -3.66
CA SER A 181 29.04 7.67 -2.55
C SER A 181 28.44 8.63 -1.51
N ARG A 182 27.18 9.05 -1.66
CA ARG A 182 26.50 9.91 -0.68
C ARG A 182 26.20 9.13 0.58
N ALA A 183 26.71 9.59 1.73
CA ALA A 183 26.42 8.99 3.01
C ALA A 183 24.95 9.22 3.38
N ARG A 184 24.23 8.14 3.68
CA ARG A 184 22.79 8.12 4.02
C ARG A 184 22.60 7.52 5.42
N PRO A 185 21.70 8.05 6.25
CA PRO A 185 21.35 7.41 7.52
C PRO A 185 20.60 6.10 7.25
N PHE A 186 20.60 5.20 8.22
CA PHE A 186 19.75 4.02 8.14
C PHE A 186 18.27 4.42 8.24
N PRO A 187 17.37 3.77 7.48
CA PRO A 187 15.94 4.01 7.59
C PRO A 187 15.40 3.59 8.97
N LEU A 188 14.44 4.34 9.52
CA LEU A 188 13.84 4.06 10.83
C LEU A 188 13.24 2.65 10.94
N HIS A 189 12.66 2.14 9.86
CA HIS A 189 12.04 0.81 9.80
C HIS A 189 13.05 -0.35 9.72
N ARG A 190 14.36 -0.07 9.69
CA ARG A 190 15.39 -1.12 9.59
C ARG A 190 15.55 -1.92 10.89
N PHE A 191 15.26 -1.31 12.00
CA PHE A 191 15.33 -1.93 13.32
C PHE A 191 13.94 -1.95 13.94
N VAL A 192 13.55 -3.11 14.45
CA VAL A 192 12.26 -3.32 15.11
C VAL A 192 12.48 -3.77 16.55
N LEU A 193 11.56 -3.38 17.43
CA LEU A 193 11.56 -3.85 18.81
C LEU A 193 11.00 -5.29 18.84
N PRO A 194 11.57 -6.21 19.63
CA PRO A 194 11.25 -7.65 19.57
C PRO A 194 9.80 -8.01 19.88
N TRP A 195 9.08 -7.15 20.58
CA TRP A 195 7.66 -7.33 20.87
C TRP A 195 6.73 -6.84 19.74
N VAL A 196 7.30 -6.23 18.69
CA VAL A 196 6.56 -5.91 17.47
C VAL A 196 6.51 -7.20 16.65
N SER A 197 5.44 -7.96 16.77
CA SER A 197 5.24 -9.15 15.95
C SER A 197 4.89 -8.76 14.51
N GLU A 198 5.49 -9.45 13.53
CA GLU A 198 5.05 -9.37 12.14
C GLU A 198 3.56 -9.70 12.10
N GLY A 199 2.74 -8.76 11.69
CA GLY A 199 1.29 -8.92 11.57
C GLY A 199 0.43 -8.28 12.66
N THR A 200 0.95 -7.93 13.83
CA THR A 200 0.17 -7.19 14.86
C THR A 200 0.16 -5.67 14.59
N VAL A 201 1.13 -5.17 13.86
CA VAL A 201 1.23 -3.74 13.51
C VAL A 201 0.06 -3.25 12.67
N ALA A 202 -0.60 -4.15 11.94
CA ALA A 202 -1.72 -3.80 11.08
C ALA A 202 -3.04 -3.49 11.82
N GLY A 203 -3.29 -4.13 12.98
CA GLY A 203 -4.52 -3.93 13.75
C GLY A 203 -4.45 -2.77 14.76
N GLU A 204 -3.25 -2.49 15.28
CA GLU A 204 -3.07 -1.39 16.25
C GLU A 204 -2.83 -0.02 15.59
N ILE A 205 -2.30 0.01 14.36
CA ILE A 205 -2.21 1.25 13.58
C ILE A 205 -3.60 1.77 13.18
N ASP A 206 -4.56 0.89 12.92
CA ASP A 206 -5.95 1.27 12.66
C ASP A 206 -6.58 1.98 13.88
N GLY A 207 -6.20 1.56 15.11
CA GLY A 207 -6.62 2.23 16.35
C GLY A 207 -5.95 3.59 16.58
N LEU A 208 -4.71 3.79 16.13
CA LEU A 208 -3.99 5.06 16.26
C LEU A 208 -4.43 6.09 15.20
N ALA A 209 -4.71 5.66 13.97
CA ALA A 209 -5.24 6.53 12.93
C ALA A 209 -6.67 7.02 13.26
N ALA A 210 -7.46 6.22 13.96
CA ALA A 210 -8.79 6.61 14.45
C ALA A 210 -8.77 7.63 15.59
N ALA A 211 -7.59 7.96 16.13
CA ALA A 211 -7.42 8.80 17.32
C ALA A 211 -6.93 10.23 17.05
N VAL A 212 -6.85 10.67 15.79
CA VAL A 212 -6.54 12.09 15.48
C VAL A 212 -7.83 12.89 15.55
N PRO A 213 -8.07 13.67 16.62
CA PRO A 213 -9.35 14.37 16.84
C PRO A 213 -9.74 15.30 15.71
N GLU A 214 -8.75 15.92 15.06
CA GLU A 214 -8.91 16.86 13.95
C GLU A 214 -9.45 16.20 12.68
N LEU A 215 -9.28 14.89 12.53
CA LEU A 215 -9.79 14.12 11.39
C LEU A 215 -11.20 13.54 11.64
N GLN A 216 -11.74 13.72 12.84
CA GLN A 216 -13.05 13.20 13.19
C GLN A 216 -14.14 13.76 12.26
N GLY A 217 -14.92 12.84 11.65
CA GLY A 217 -15.95 13.18 10.66
C GLY A 217 -15.39 13.48 9.26
N GLY A 218 -14.09 13.28 9.01
CA GLY A 218 -13.51 13.37 7.69
C GLY A 218 -13.88 12.17 6.82
N SER A 219 -14.03 12.41 5.52
CA SER A 219 -14.36 11.40 4.51
C SER A 219 -13.12 11.05 3.68
N TRP A 220 -12.66 9.80 3.78
CA TRP A 220 -11.54 9.29 2.98
C TRP A 220 -11.82 9.41 1.46
N GLY A 221 -13.02 9.02 1.02
CA GLY A 221 -13.42 9.10 -0.38
C GLY A 221 -13.51 10.54 -0.91
N ARG A 222 -14.04 11.46 -0.10
CA ARG A 222 -14.05 12.89 -0.44
C ARG A 222 -12.63 13.46 -0.49
N GLY A 223 -11.79 13.14 0.51
CA GLY A 223 -10.39 13.58 0.56
C GLY A 223 -9.59 13.12 -0.66
N ARG A 224 -9.84 11.90 -1.11
CA ARG A 224 -9.26 11.40 -2.36
C ARG A 224 -9.71 12.22 -3.57
N ARG A 225 -10.97 12.60 -3.67
CA ARG A 225 -11.44 13.49 -4.75
C ARG A 225 -10.78 14.86 -4.68
N VAL A 226 -10.61 15.42 -3.48
CA VAL A 226 -9.87 16.68 -3.28
C VAL A 226 -8.43 16.55 -3.77
N PHE A 227 -7.73 15.48 -3.41
CA PHE A 227 -6.35 15.19 -3.85
C PHE A 227 -6.22 15.18 -5.38
N HIS A 228 -7.20 14.63 -6.09
CA HIS A 228 -7.24 14.54 -7.55
C HIS A 228 -7.96 15.73 -8.22
N SER A 229 -8.46 16.70 -7.47
CA SER A 229 -9.13 17.88 -8.01
C SER A 229 -8.15 18.90 -8.60
N ASP A 230 -8.63 19.74 -9.49
CA ASP A 230 -7.84 20.87 -10.01
C ASP A 230 -7.54 21.92 -8.93
N ALA A 231 -8.39 22.03 -7.92
CA ALA A 231 -8.22 22.99 -6.80
C ALA A 231 -6.98 22.66 -5.96
N ALA A 232 -6.80 21.40 -5.59
CA ALA A 232 -5.64 20.93 -4.82
C ALA A 232 -4.46 20.52 -5.73
N GLY A 233 -4.72 19.80 -6.83
CA GLY A 233 -3.73 19.41 -7.83
C GLY A 233 -2.61 18.50 -7.34
N CYS A 234 -2.75 17.84 -6.18
CA CYS A 234 -1.70 17.07 -5.52
C CYS A 234 -1.17 15.92 -6.41
N TYR A 235 -2.07 15.23 -7.11
CA TYR A 235 -1.78 14.11 -8.01
C TYR A 235 -0.84 14.46 -9.16
N ARG A 236 -0.72 15.74 -9.52
CA ARG A 236 0.14 16.21 -10.62
C ARG A 236 1.62 16.06 -10.28
N CYS A 237 1.95 16.08 -8.99
CA CYS A 237 3.33 16.02 -8.50
C CYS A 237 3.59 14.81 -7.60
N HIS A 238 2.58 14.35 -6.85
CA HIS A 238 2.75 13.31 -5.84
C HIS A 238 2.05 12.01 -6.24
N ALA A 239 2.72 10.90 -5.94
CA ALA A 239 2.09 9.59 -5.90
C ALA A 239 1.47 9.33 -4.52
N MET A 240 0.32 8.65 -4.53
CA MET A 240 -0.35 8.11 -3.35
C MET A 240 -0.91 6.74 -3.70
N GLN A 241 -0.51 5.70 -2.97
CA GLN A 241 -0.93 4.32 -3.24
C GLN A 241 -0.65 3.87 -4.69
N GLY A 242 0.51 4.24 -5.22
CA GLY A 242 0.95 3.91 -6.57
C GLY A 242 0.28 4.70 -7.70
N ARG A 243 -0.49 5.74 -7.40
CA ARG A 243 -1.17 6.60 -8.39
C ARG A 243 -0.76 8.06 -8.23
N GLY A 244 -0.56 8.72 -9.35
CA GLY A 244 -0.10 10.11 -9.42
C GLY A 244 1.28 10.22 -10.05
N ALA A 245 1.80 11.44 -10.14
CA ALA A 245 3.12 11.68 -10.68
C ALA A 245 4.20 11.49 -9.61
N ALA A 246 5.42 11.17 -10.04
CA ALA A 246 6.57 11.00 -9.15
C ALA A 246 7.54 12.19 -9.23
N ILE A 247 7.01 13.42 -9.31
CA ILE A 247 7.81 14.66 -9.27
C ILE A 247 8.19 14.99 -7.83
N GLY A 248 7.21 14.92 -6.92
CA GLY A 248 7.39 15.03 -5.48
C GLY A 248 7.49 13.65 -4.81
N PRO A 249 7.69 13.61 -3.47
CA PRO A 249 7.71 12.36 -2.73
C PRO A 249 6.38 11.61 -2.79
N ASP A 250 6.46 10.27 -2.68
CA ASP A 250 5.29 9.44 -2.44
C ASP A 250 4.72 9.77 -1.04
N LEU A 251 3.41 9.97 -0.97
CA LEU A 251 2.72 10.38 0.25
C LEU A 251 2.13 9.21 1.04
N GLY A 252 2.31 7.97 0.59
CA GLY A 252 1.77 6.77 1.24
C GLY A 252 2.28 6.53 2.67
N ASN A 253 3.37 7.18 3.07
CA ASN A 253 3.95 7.09 4.41
C ASN A 253 3.48 8.20 5.37
N LEU A 254 2.63 9.15 4.94
CA LEU A 254 2.12 10.21 5.81
C LEU A 254 1.26 9.69 6.96
N ILE A 255 0.73 8.48 6.84
CA ILE A 255 0.00 7.78 7.93
C ILE A 255 0.85 7.59 9.20
N HIS A 256 2.16 7.70 9.10
CA HIS A 256 3.10 7.59 10.23
C HIS A 256 3.55 8.95 10.78
N ARG A 257 3.01 10.05 10.27
CA ARG A 257 3.36 11.41 10.70
C ARG A 257 2.25 12.03 11.56
N ASP A 258 2.63 12.97 12.40
CA ASP A 258 1.67 13.74 13.19
C ASP A 258 0.91 14.78 12.34
N TYR A 259 -0.33 15.03 12.73
CA TYR A 259 -1.24 15.96 12.04
C TYR A 259 -0.65 17.36 11.87
N ALA A 260 -0.04 17.90 12.94
CA ALA A 260 0.48 19.28 12.92
C ALA A 260 1.62 19.44 11.92
N SER A 261 2.50 18.42 11.79
CA SER A 261 3.60 18.44 10.82
C SER A 261 3.10 18.33 9.37
N VAL A 262 2.10 17.48 9.11
CA VAL A 262 1.53 17.34 7.76
C VAL A 262 0.77 18.63 7.36
N LEU A 263 -0.04 19.18 8.26
CA LEU A 263 -0.74 20.44 8.01
C LEU A 263 0.23 21.59 7.76
N ARG A 264 1.29 21.71 8.57
CA ARG A 264 2.33 22.73 8.39
C ARG A 264 3.00 22.62 7.02
N ASP A 265 3.34 21.40 6.57
CA ASP A 265 4.01 21.19 5.29
C ASP A 265 3.09 21.54 4.11
N LEU A 266 1.77 21.37 4.26
CA LEU A 266 0.78 21.84 3.28
C LEU A 266 0.64 23.37 3.27
N GLN A 267 0.67 24.00 4.45
CA GLN A 267 0.54 25.46 4.60
C GLN A 267 1.83 26.20 4.19
N ASN A 268 2.98 25.59 4.46
CA ASN A 268 4.30 26.17 4.18
C ASN A 268 5.24 25.13 3.54
N PRO A 269 5.08 24.84 2.25
CA PRO A 269 5.88 23.82 1.54
C PRO A 269 7.39 24.09 1.52
N GLY A 270 7.80 25.32 1.82
CA GLY A 270 9.20 25.70 1.90
C GLY A 270 9.84 25.47 3.29
N PHE A 271 9.07 25.08 4.31
CA PHE A 271 9.56 24.98 5.69
C PHE A 271 10.58 23.86 5.87
N ALA A 272 10.34 22.69 5.28
CA ALA A 272 11.23 21.53 5.36
C ALA A 272 11.20 20.78 4.03
N ILE A 273 12.10 21.12 3.13
CA ILE A 273 12.22 20.45 1.83
C ILE A 273 13.11 19.24 1.99
N ASN A 274 12.59 18.06 1.62
CA ASN A 274 13.39 16.85 1.55
C ASN A 274 14.53 17.07 0.51
N PRO A 275 15.80 16.83 0.86
CA PRO A 275 16.96 17.04 -0.02
C PRO A 275 16.82 16.39 -1.41
N ASP A 276 16.16 15.25 -1.52
CA ASP A 276 15.97 14.54 -2.78
C ASP A 276 14.99 15.26 -3.73
N TYR A 277 14.22 16.22 -3.23
CA TYR A 277 13.20 16.96 -3.97
C TYR A 277 13.46 18.47 -3.99
N VAL A 278 14.69 18.90 -3.72
CA VAL A 278 15.10 20.30 -3.90
C VAL A 278 14.99 20.66 -5.36
N GLY A 279 14.22 21.71 -5.64
CA GLY A 279 14.08 22.21 -7.00
C GLY A 279 15.44 22.66 -7.58
N GLN A 280 15.58 22.58 -8.89
CA GLN A 280 16.74 23.08 -9.64
C GLN A 280 16.25 24.15 -10.62
N THR A 281 17.02 25.21 -10.75
CA THR A 281 16.90 26.14 -11.87
C THR A 281 17.95 25.77 -12.90
N VAL A 282 17.49 25.43 -14.09
CA VAL A 282 18.30 24.93 -15.22
C VAL A 282 18.27 25.96 -16.33
N VAL A 283 19.43 26.46 -16.73
CA VAL A 283 19.61 27.31 -17.91
C VAL A 283 20.07 26.41 -19.06
N LEU A 284 19.35 26.46 -20.16
CA LEU A 284 19.68 25.70 -21.36
C LEU A 284 20.49 26.56 -22.35
N LYS A 285 21.29 25.92 -23.17
CA LYS A 285 22.12 26.58 -24.21
C LYS A 285 21.30 27.38 -25.24
N ASP A 286 20.02 27.08 -25.39
CA ASP A 286 19.09 27.83 -26.23
C ASP A 286 18.49 29.06 -25.53
N GLY A 287 18.87 29.33 -24.28
CA GLY A 287 18.45 30.48 -23.47
C GLY A 287 17.19 30.24 -22.66
N ARG A 288 16.51 29.08 -22.74
CA ARG A 288 15.40 28.76 -21.87
C ARG A 288 15.86 28.56 -20.42
N VAL A 289 15.08 29.07 -19.48
CA VAL A 289 15.29 28.87 -18.04
C VAL A 289 14.11 28.08 -17.51
N LEU A 290 14.39 26.91 -16.93
CA LEU A 290 13.40 26.01 -16.39
C LEU A 290 13.65 25.81 -14.88
N THR A 291 12.58 25.73 -14.08
CA THR A 291 12.68 25.44 -12.65
C THR A 291 11.77 24.26 -12.30
N GLY A 292 12.32 23.28 -11.61
CA GLY A 292 11.57 22.07 -11.23
C GLY A 292 12.40 21.10 -10.41
N VAL A 293 11.80 19.99 -10.01
CA VAL A 293 12.51 18.84 -9.43
C VAL A 293 13.14 18.04 -10.57
N LEU A 294 14.42 17.74 -10.44
CA LEU A 294 15.19 17.05 -11.46
C LEU A 294 15.42 15.59 -11.07
N GLN A 295 15.06 14.68 -11.94
CA GLN A 295 15.32 13.24 -11.81
C GLN A 295 16.24 12.78 -12.93
N THR A 296 17.30 12.05 -12.60
CA THR A 296 18.20 11.47 -13.59
C THR A 296 17.71 10.08 -14.00
N ARG A 297 17.60 9.83 -15.31
CA ARG A 297 17.25 8.54 -15.90
C ARG A 297 18.26 8.19 -17.00
N GLY A 298 19.33 7.49 -16.63
CA GLY A 298 20.42 7.18 -17.55
C GLY A 298 21.12 8.45 -18.05
N ASP A 299 21.15 8.66 -19.36
CA ASP A 299 21.76 9.83 -20.05
C ASP A 299 20.80 11.04 -20.14
N ARG A 300 19.58 10.91 -19.64
CA ARG A 300 18.53 11.92 -19.69
C ARG A 300 18.14 12.40 -18.30
N MET A 301 17.68 13.63 -18.25
CA MET A 301 17.13 14.24 -17.04
C MET A 301 15.67 14.58 -17.29
N LEU A 302 14.82 14.28 -16.32
CA LEU A 302 13.40 14.63 -16.33
C LEU A 302 13.18 15.74 -15.31
N LEU A 303 12.79 16.92 -15.80
CA LEU A 303 12.47 18.08 -14.95
C LEU A 303 10.96 18.19 -14.78
N GLY A 304 10.47 18.08 -13.55
CA GLY A 304 9.06 18.26 -13.19
C GLY A 304 8.81 19.64 -12.61
N ASP A 305 7.95 20.44 -13.27
CA ASP A 305 7.65 21.81 -12.84
C ASP A 305 6.50 21.88 -11.81
N ALA A 306 6.25 23.07 -11.27
CA ALA A 306 5.18 23.33 -10.30
C ALA A 306 3.75 23.10 -10.84
N GLN A 307 3.57 22.96 -12.13
CA GLN A 307 2.30 22.62 -12.78
C GLN A 307 2.15 21.12 -13.04
N GLY A 308 3.16 20.33 -12.64
CA GLY A 308 3.17 18.88 -12.87
C GLY A 308 3.59 18.47 -14.29
N ARG A 309 4.07 19.42 -15.10
CA ARG A 309 4.58 19.09 -16.45
C ARG A 309 6.00 18.55 -16.35
N GLN A 310 6.26 17.50 -17.10
CA GLN A 310 7.56 16.88 -17.17
C GLN A 310 8.25 17.25 -18.50
N THR A 311 9.46 17.76 -18.41
CA THR A 311 10.29 18.10 -19.55
C THR A 311 11.54 17.24 -19.54
N GLU A 312 11.74 16.49 -20.61
CA GLU A 312 12.96 15.69 -20.79
C GLU A 312 14.08 16.59 -21.29
N LEU A 313 15.24 16.53 -20.64
CA LEU A 313 16.43 17.32 -20.94
C LEU A 313 17.61 16.38 -21.18
N ARG A 314 18.42 16.71 -22.15
CA ARG A 314 19.73 16.06 -22.35
C ARG A 314 20.76 16.82 -21.55
N THR A 315 21.73 16.09 -21.00
CA THR A 315 22.80 16.71 -20.22
C THR A 315 23.62 17.70 -21.05
N ASP A 316 23.80 17.44 -22.37
CA ASP A 316 24.54 18.30 -23.29
C ASP A 316 23.80 19.61 -23.68
N GLU A 317 22.49 19.72 -23.39
CA GLU A 317 21.70 20.94 -23.62
C GLU A 317 21.78 21.93 -22.44
N ILE A 318 22.25 21.47 -21.28
CA ILE A 318 22.35 22.28 -20.07
C ILE A 318 23.61 23.16 -20.12
N GLU A 319 23.43 24.46 -19.91
CA GLU A 319 24.50 25.43 -19.75
C GLU A 319 24.87 25.62 -18.29
N GLN A 320 23.86 25.79 -17.42
CA GLN A 320 24.02 26.01 -15.99
C GLN A 320 22.89 25.38 -15.21
N MET A 321 23.21 24.91 -14.01
CA MET A 321 22.24 24.38 -13.05
C MET A 321 22.58 24.85 -11.64
N GLN A 322 21.56 25.29 -10.89
CA GLN A 322 21.71 25.71 -9.50
C GLN A 322 20.46 25.34 -8.68
N PRO A 323 20.62 25.02 -7.39
CA PRO A 323 19.49 24.75 -6.52
C PRO A 323 18.52 25.95 -6.47
N ALA A 324 17.22 25.66 -6.55
CA ALA A 324 16.19 26.67 -6.35
C ALA A 324 16.11 27.05 -4.86
N THR A 325 15.84 28.30 -4.58
CA THR A 325 15.71 28.82 -3.20
C THR A 325 14.32 28.59 -2.59
N THR A 326 13.37 28.17 -3.40
CA THR A 326 11.96 27.95 -3.00
C THR A 326 11.51 26.56 -3.37
N SER A 327 10.52 26.05 -2.63
CA SER A 327 9.88 24.77 -2.96
C SER A 327 9.18 24.84 -4.33
N VAL A 328 9.25 23.73 -5.09
CA VAL A 328 8.48 23.56 -6.34
C VAL A 328 6.99 23.32 -6.03
N MET A 329 6.67 22.80 -4.84
CA MET A 329 5.28 22.67 -4.40
C MET A 329 4.65 24.07 -4.26
N PRO A 330 3.50 24.34 -4.93
CA PRO A 330 2.85 25.64 -4.88
C PRO A 330 2.43 26.03 -3.46
N GLN A 331 2.59 27.30 -3.12
CA GLN A 331 2.00 27.89 -1.91
C GLN A 331 0.50 28.19 -2.13
N GLY A 332 -0.24 28.33 -1.04
CA GLY A 332 -1.64 28.74 -1.11
C GLY A 332 -2.61 27.64 -1.54
N ILE A 333 -2.23 26.35 -1.41
CA ILE A 333 -3.14 25.22 -1.70
C ILE A 333 -4.26 25.18 -0.66
N VAL A 334 -3.91 25.32 0.61
CA VAL A 334 -4.84 25.23 1.74
C VAL A 334 -5.90 26.33 1.68
N GLU A 335 -5.52 27.54 1.27
CA GLU A 335 -6.41 28.70 1.16
C GLU A 335 -7.47 28.56 0.06
N LYS A 336 -7.27 27.64 -0.88
CA LYS A 336 -8.24 27.32 -1.95
C LYS A 336 -9.27 26.27 -1.54
N LEU A 337 -9.07 25.61 -0.42
CA LEU A 337 -9.91 24.54 0.08
C LEU A 337 -10.84 25.05 1.19
N SER A 338 -12.05 24.52 1.23
CA SER A 338 -12.89 24.70 2.40
C SER A 338 -12.31 23.98 3.61
N ALA A 339 -12.69 24.35 4.83
CA ALA A 339 -12.26 23.64 6.03
C ALA A 339 -12.65 22.16 6.02
N GLU A 340 -13.77 21.84 5.40
CA GLU A 340 -14.23 20.45 5.20
C GLU A 340 -13.35 19.71 4.19
N ASP A 341 -13.09 20.31 3.02
CA ASP A 341 -12.20 19.70 2.01
C ASP A 341 -10.78 19.49 2.55
N LEU A 342 -10.26 20.42 3.35
CA LEU A 342 -8.94 20.27 3.97
C LEU A 342 -8.92 19.12 4.99
N ARG A 343 -9.96 18.99 5.84
CA ARG A 343 -10.09 17.88 6.79
C ARG A 343 -10.17 16.55 6.04
N ASP A 344 -10.98 16.48 5.00
CA ASP A 344 -11.15 15.28 4.19
C ASP A 344 -9.86 14.91 3.45
N LEU A 345 -9.14 15.88 2.88
CA LEU A 345 -7.82 15.68 2.28
C LEU A 345 -6.83 15.11 3.30
N LEU A 346 -6.75 15.68 4.50
CA LEU A 346 -5.87 15.19 5.57
C LEU A 346 -6.29 13.78 6.02
N THR A 347 -7.59 13.48 6.06
CA THR A 347 -8.09 12.13 6.32
C THR A 347 -7.57 11.15 5.26
N TYR A 348 -7.65 11.48 3.98
CA TYR A 348 -7.12 10.64 2.91
C TYR A 348 -5.60 10.43 2.99
N LEU A 349 -4.85 11.47 3.33
CA LEU A 349 -3.39 11.43 3.41
C LEU A 349 -2.87 10.68 4.64
N MET A 350 -3.60 10.71 5.74
CA MET A 350 -3.10 10.27 7.06
C MET A 350 -3.81 9.03 7.60
N THR A 351 -4.82 8.50 6.90
CA THR A 351 -5.45 7.23 7.30
C THR A 351 -5.10 6.12 6.30
N PRO A 352 -4.94 4.87 6.77
CA PRO A 352 -4.68 3.77 5.87
C PRO A 352 -5.80 3.61 4.84
N ALA A 353 -5.43 3.16 3.65
CA ALA A 353 -6.43 2.71 2.69
C ALA A 353 -7.17 1.48 3.24
N PRO A 354 -8.46 1.31 2.89
CA PRO A 354 -9.18 0.09 3.23
C PRO A 354 -8.39 -1.16 2.83
N ARG A 355 -8.23 -2.10 3.74
CA ARG A 355 -7.55 -3.36 3.49
C ARG A 355 -8.56 -4.41 3.11
N MET A 356 -8.21 -5.21 2.12
CA MET A 356 -8.99 -6.37 1.72
C MET A 356 -8.29 -7.62 2.25
N PRO A 357 -8.64 -8.12 3.45
CA PRO A 357 -8.02 -9.31 4.02
C PRO A 357 -8.65 -10.56 3.39
N LEU A 358 -8.39 -10.79 2.10
CA LEU A 358 -8.80 -12.02 1.42
C LEU A 358 -7.58 -12.93 1.23
N ASP A 359 -6.96 -13.31 2.35
CA ASP A 359 -5.90 -14.32 2.33
C ASP A 359 -6.50 -15.66 1.87
N SER A 360 -5.95 -16.18 0.79
CA SER A 360 -6.27 -17.54 0.33
C SER A 360 -5.04 -18.42 0.49
N PRO A 361 -5.17 -19.61 1.12
CA PRO A 361 -4.08 -20.57 1.19
C PRO A 361 -3.80 -21.25 -0.18
N LEU A 362 -4.62 -20.98 -1.18
CA LEU A 362 -4.48 -21.54 -2.52
C LEU A 362 -3.53 -20.67 -3.36
N SER A 363 -2.82 -21.30 -4.31
CA SER A 363 -1.96 -20.57 -5.25
C SER A 363 -2.80 -19.67 -6.15
N ALA A 364 -2.70 -18.39 -5.91
CA ALA A 364 -3.47 -17.38 -6.65
C ALA A 364 -2.91 -17.14 -8.06
N PRO A 365 -3.76 -16.70 -9.03
CA PRO A 365 -3.32 -16.30 -10.37
C PRO A 365 -2.29 -15.18 -10.37
N PRO A 366 -1.56 -14.93 -11.48
CA PRO A 366 -0.63 -13.82 -11.61
C PRO A 366 -1.26 -12.45 -11.28
N LEU A 367 -0.43 -11.51 -10.83
CA LEU A 367 -0.85 -10.14 -10.54
C LEU A 367 -1.14 -9.38 -11.84
N ARG A 368 -2.09 -8.43 -11.79
CA ARG A 368 -2.33 -7.50 -12.91
C ARG A 368 -1.29 -6.39 -12.92
N THR A 369 -0.95 -5.92 -14.10
CA THR A 369 -0.10 -4.74 -14.26
C THR A 369 -0.89 -3.43 -14.09
N GLN A 370 -0.23 -2.37 -13.68
CA GLN A 370 -0.85 -1.04 -13.62
C GLN A 370 -1.35 -0.57 -15.00
N SER A 371 -0.66 -0.94 -16.09
CA SER A 371 -1.05 -0.57 -17.44
C SER A 371 -2.35 -1.25 -17.89
N GLU A 372 -2.59 -2.52 -17.52
CA GLU A 372 -3.86 -3.20 -17.80
C GLU A 372 -5.03 -2.50 -17.12
N VAL A 373 -4.87 -2.14 -15.84
CA VAL A 373 -5.92 -1.46 -15.10
C VAL A 373 -6.14 -0.04 -15.63
N ALA A 374 -5.07 0.70 -15.94
CA ALA A 374 -5.16 2.03 -16.53
C ALA A 374 -5.86 2.02 -17.89
N ALA A 375 -5.61 1.01 -18.74
CA ALA A 375 -6.28 0.85 -20.02
C ALA A 375 -7.79 0.70 -19.86
N VAL A 376 -8.24 -0.10 -18.90
CA VAL A 376 -9.69 -0.29 -18.63
C VAL A 376 -10.34 0.95 -18.05
N LEU A 377 -9.61 1.70 -17.22
CA LEU A 377 -10.09 2.95 -16.62
C LEU A 377 -9.94 4.16 -17.54
N ALA A 378 -9.30 4.03 -18.71
CA ALA A 378 -9.12 5.13 -19.64
C ALA A 378 -10.44 5.76 -20.07
N GLY A 379 -10.47 7.11 -20.19
CA GLY A 379 -11.69 7.86 -20.52
C GLY A 379 -12.77 7.76 -19.45
N SER A 380 -12.45 7.28 -18.25
CA SER A 380 -13.32 7.43 -17.08
C SER A 380 -13.60 8.93 -16.94
N ARG A 381 -14.84 9.30 -17.03
CA ARG A 381 -15.26 10.63 -16.57
C ARG A 381 -15.20 10.56 -15.06
N GLY A 382 -14.07 10.95 -14.52
CA GLY A 382 -13.87 10.99 -13.09
C GLY A 382 -14.97 11.83 -12.47
N VAL A 383 -15.28 11.54 -11.24
CA VAL A 383 -16.11 12.42 -10.41
C VAL A 383 -15.21 13.62 -10.03
N ASP A 384 -14.64 14.28 -11.06
CA ASP A 384 -13.61 15.31 -10.90
C ASP A 384 -14.17 16.66 -10.43
N GLU A 385 -15.49 16.83 -10.59
CA GLU A 385 -16.18 17.99 -10.05
C GLU A 385 -16.47 17.78 -8.57
N LEU A 386 -16.07 18.72 -7.74
CA LEU A 386 -16.31 18.72 -6.28
C LEU A 386 -17.79 19.01 -5.92
N ARG A 387 -18.72 18.48 -6.72
CA ARG A 387 -20.15 18.54 -6.41
C ARG A 387 -20.54 17.45 -5.42
N PRO A 388 -21.53 17.68 -4.55
CA PRO A 388 -22.06 16.65 -3.68
C PRO A 388 -22.57 15.45 -4.48
N LEU A 389 -22.22 14.24 -4.01
CA LEU A 389 -22.77 12.99 -4.55
C LEU A 389 -24.09 12.67 -3.85
N ARG A 390 -24.99 12.00 -4.57
CA ARG A 390 -26.20 11.45 -3.95
C ARG A 390 -25.82 10.42 -2.88
N PRO A 391 -26.32 10.52 -1.65
CA PRO A 391 -26.15 9.47 -0.66
C PRO A 391 -26.72 8.14 -1.16
N LEU A 392 -26.00 7.05 -0.91
CA LEU A 392 -26.41 5.68 -1.23
C LEU A 392 -26.45 4.80 0.00
N GLN A 393 -27.52 4.06 0.14
CA GLN A 393 -27.67 2.98 1.13
C GLN A 393 -27.41 1.65 0.42
N ILE A 394 -26.25 1.03 0.66
CA ILE A 394 -25.88 -0.28 0.11
C ILE A 394 -26.04 -1.34 1.19
N VAL A 395 -26.71 -2.44 0.88
CA VAL A 395 -26.86 -3.57 1.77
C VAL A 395 -26.11 -4.76 1.20
N LEU A 396 -25.09 -5.23 1.93
CA LEU A 396 -24.37 -6.47 1.61
C LEU A 396 -25.08 -7.63 2.28
N VAL A 397 -25.44 -8.63 1.49
CA VAL A 397 -26.15 -9.82 1.94
C VAL A 397 -25.22 -11.02 1.84
N ASP A 398 -24.80 -11.57 2.98
CA ASP A 398 -23.97 -12.76 3.06
C ASP A 398 -24.74 -14.02 3.47
N GLY A 399 -24.08 -15.17 3.36
CA GLY A 399 -24.55 -16.46 3.83
C GLY A 399 -23.54 -17.14 4.75
N VAL A 400 -23.93 -18.33 5.22
CA VAL A 400 -23.01 -19.22 5.93
C VAL A 400 -22.01 -19.79 4.94
N LYS A 401 -20.72 -19.78 5.30
CA LYS A 401 -19.65 -20.41 4.49
C LYS A 401 -19.93 -21.88 4.26
N ASP A 402 -19.85 -22.33 3.01
CA ASP A 402 -20.24 -23.68 2.59
C ASP A 402 -19.17 -24.42 1.77
N HIS A 403 -17.99 -23.82 1.55
CA HIS A 403 -16.85 -24.40 0.84
C HIS A 403 -15.55 -24.29 1.64
N GLY A 404 -14.46 -24.80 1.07
CA GLY A 404 -13.13 -24.79 1.66
C GLY A 404 -12.51 -23.41 1.87
N PRO A 405 -11.29 -23.33 2.43
CA PRO A 405 -10.59 -22.07 2.60
C PRO A 405 -10.35 -21.36 1.26
N GLY A 406 -10.66 -20.06 1.18
CA GLY A 406 -10.50 -19.25 -0.04
C GLY A 406 -11.60 -19.43 -1.09
N GLU A 407 -12.60 -20.27 -0.80
CA GLU A 407 -13.75 -20.54 -1.67
C GLU A 407 -15.04 -20.17 -0.95
N HIS A 408 -16.03 -19.57 -1.64
CA HIS A 408 -17.32 -19.14 -1.08
C HIS A 408 -17.18 -18.48 0.30
N ASP A 409 -16.18 -17.62 0.47
CA ASP A 409 -15.92 -17.01 1.76
C ASP A 409 -16.80 -15.78 1.98
N TYR A 410 -18.11 -16.02 2.04
CA TYR A 410 -19.15 -14.98 2.17
C TYR A 410 -18.92 -14.06 3.37
N PRO A 411 -18.57 -14.57 4.59
CA PRO A 411 -18.36 -13.69 5.74
C PRO A 411 -17.12 -12.81 5.62
N ALA A 412 -16.01 -13.35 5.10
CA ALA A 412 -14.78 -12.58 4.90
C ALA A 412 -14.98 -11.52 3.80
N TRP A 413 -15.60 -11.91 2.68
CA TRP A 413 -15.99 -10.98 1.63
C TRP A 413 -16.87 -9.84 2.16
N ARG A 414 -17.90 -10.15 2.94
CA ARG A 414 -18.77 -9.14 3.54
C ARG A 414 -17.97 -8.13 4.36
N THR A 415 -17.08 -8.60 5.23
CA THR A 415 -16.25 -7.73 6.07
C THR A 415 -15.36 -6.83 5.22
N ALA A 416 -14.64 -7.39 4.25
CA ALA A 416 -13.75 -6.66 3.37
C ALA A 416 -14.50 -5.64 2.47
N TRP A 417 -15.63 -6.05 1.89
CA TRP A 417 -16.41 -5.18 1.00
C TRP A 417 -17.23 -4.14 1.76
N GLN A 418 -17.61 -4.41 3.01
CA GLN A 418 -18.16 -3.38 3.90
C GLN A 418 -17.16 -2.27 4.13
N GLU A 419 -15.92 -2.61 4.49
CA GLU A 419 -14.85 -1.64 4.69
C GLU A 419 -14.55 -0.88 3.40
N LEU A 420 -14.37 -1.60 2.28
CA LEU A 420 -14.08 -1.01 0.98
C LEU A 420 -15.15 0.00 0.55
N LEU A 421 -16.42 -0.40 0.53
CA LEU A 421 -17.53 0.45 0.09
C LEU A 421 -17.81 1.60 1.06
N SER A 422 -17.60 1.39 2.37
CA SER A 422 -17.76 2.46 3.38
C SER A 422 -16.72 3.57 3.24
N SER A 423 -15.60 3.29 2.58
CA SER A 423 -14.58 4.31 2.29
C SER A 423 -14.96 5.24 1.13
N ALA A 424 -16.00 4.89 0.35
CA ALA A 424 -16.50 5.75 -0.71
C ALA A 424 -17.29 6.94 -0.17
N GLU A 425 -17.23 8.06 -0.88
CA GLU A 425 -17.98 9.26 -0.51
C GLU A 425 -19.49 9.06 -0.65
N ALA A 426 -20.23 9.54 0.34
CA ALA A 426 -21.70 9.51 0.39
C ALA A 426 -22.27 8.07 0.25
N VAL A 427 -21.62 7.09 0.87
CA VAL A 427 -22.08 5.71 0.92
C VAL A 427 -22.25 5.27 2.37
N ASN A 428 -23.40 4.70 2.67
CA ASN A 428 -23.67 4.02 3.92
C ASN A 428 -23.85 2.53 3.61
N VAL A 429 -23.04 1.68 4.26
CA VAL A 429 -23.08 0.24 4.05
C VAL A 429 -23.70 -0.44 5.26
N ARG A 430 -24.73 -1.22 5.01
CA ARG A 430 -25.31 -2.13 5.99
C ARG A 430 -25.01 -3.56 5.60
N VAL A 431 -24.97 -4.42 6.58
CA VAL A 431 -24.70 -5.85 6.37
C VAL A 431 -25.83 -6.67 6.97
N VAL A 432 -26.25 -7.70 6.27
CA VAL A 432 -27.29 -8.61 6.75
C VAL A 432 -26.99 -10.03 6.30
N ARG A 433 -27.35 -11.00 7.13
CA ARG A 433 -27.24 -12.41 6.77
C ARG A 433 -28.53 -12.89 6.11
N GLU A 434 -28.40 -13.63 5.01
CA GLU A 434 -29.44 -14.29 4.24
C GLU A 434 -30.40 -13.35 3.48
N PHE A 435 -31.17 -12.50 4.15
CA PHE A 435 -32.11 -11.59 3.48
C PHE A 435 -32.51 -10.42 4.38
N PRO A 436 -32.58 -9.17 3.84
CA PRO A 436 -32.96 -8.00 4.62
C PRO A 436 -34.46 -8.02 5.04
N ASP A 437 -34.76 -7.39 6.17
CA ASP A 437 -36.10 -7.13 6.61
C ASP A 437 -36.79 -6.00 5.80
N ASP A 438 -38.06 -5.78 6.07
CA ASP A 438 -38.90 -4.80 5.34
C ASP A 438 -38.42 -3.35 5.57
N GLU A 439 -37.93 -3.02 6.77
CA GLU A 439 -37.42 -1.70 7.11
C GLU A 439 -36.15 -1.39 6.30
N LEU A 440 -35.23 -2.34 6.24
CA LEU A 440 -34.00 -2.18 5.47
C LEU A 440 -34.28 -2.18 3.96
N LEU A 441 -35.21 -3.04 3.48
CA LEU A 441 -35.65 -3.02 2.09
C LEU A 441 -36.28 -1.69 1.69
N ALA A 442 -37.02 -1.04 2.59
CA ALA A 442 -37.66 0.25 2.29
C ALA A 442 -36.63 1.39 2.08
N THR A 443 -35.48 1.31 2.73
CA THR A 443 -34.44 2.36 2.72
C THR A 443 -33.24 2.07 1.81
N ALA A 444 -33.00 0.80 1.47
CA ALA A 444 -31.85 0.40 0.65
C ALA A 444 -31.98 0.90 -0.79
N ASP A 445 -30.91 1.44 -1.35
CA ASP A 445 -30.80 1.73 -2.79
C ASP A 445 -30.34 0.49 -3.57
N ILE A 446 -29.42 -0.29 -2.96
CA ILE A 446 -28.78 -1.44 -3.61
C ILE A 446 -28.71 -2.62 -2.65
N LEU A 447 -29.03 -3.82 -3.14
CA LEU A 447 -28.74 -5.09 -2.48
C LEU A 447 -27.65 -5.83 -3.23
N VAL A 448 -26.59 -6.25 -2.56
CA VAL A 448 -25.51 -7.05 -3.13
C VAL A 448 -25.47 -8.40 -2.45
N PHE A 449 -25.85 -9.45 -3.20
CA PHE A 449 -25.94 -10.82 -2.70
C PHE A 449 -24.67 -11.59 -3.06
N PHE A 450 -23.95 -12.05 -2.05
CA PHE A 450 -22.90 -13.05 -2.18
C PHE A 450 -23.09 -14.12 -1.12
N GLN A 451 -23.82 -15.16 -1.49
CA GLN A 451 -24.25 -16.23 -0.62
C GLN A 451 -24.69 -17.45 -1.44
N LYS A 452 -24.98 -18.56 -0.79
CA LYS A 452 -25.78 -19.61 -1.39
C LYS A 452 -27.19 -19.10 -1.63
N GLY A 453 -27.60 -19.00 -2.88
CA GLY A 453 -28.91 -18.47 -3.25
C GLY A 453 -30.06 -19.30 -2.69
N SER A 454 -31.10 -18.63 -2.28
CA SER A 454 -32.40 -19.19 -1.92
C SER A 454 -33.48 -18.24 -2.40
N PHE A 455 -34.52 -18.78 -3.01
CA PHE A 455 -35.63 -17.98 -3.55
C PHE A 455 -36.98 -18.51 -3.06
N GLU A 456 -37.11 -18.58 -1.73
CA GLU A 456 -38.30 -19.05 -1.02
C GLU A 456 -39.11 -17.87 -0.48
N ASP A 457 -40.41 -18.11 -0.23
CA ASP A 457 -41.30 -17.10 0.35
C ASP A 457 -40.75 -16.59 1.70
N PRO A 458 -40.82 -15.28 1.99
CA PRO A 458 -41.51 -14.21 1.23
C PRO A 458 -40.56 -13.43 0.25
N ARG A 459 -39.37 -13.93 -0.09
CA ARG A 459 -38.36 -13.21 -0.89
C ARG A 459 -38.88 -12.78 -2.27
N PRO A 460 -39.65 -13.59 -3.04
CA PRO A 460 -40.13 -13.18 -4.36
C PRO A 460 -40.89 -11.85 -4.34
N ASP A 461 -41.91 -11.72 -3.51
CA ASP A 461 -42.77 -10.54 -3.43
C ASP A 461 -42.01 -9.31 -2.93
N ARG A 462 -41.11 -9.51 -1.97
CA ARG A 462 -40.24 -8.45 -1.45
C ARG A 462 -39.26 -7.93 -2.49
N MET A 463 -38.65 -8.82 -3.29
CA MET A 463 -37.76 -8.41 -4.38
C MET A 463 -38.53 -7.70 -5.49
N ASP A 464 -39.76 -8.15 -5.81
CA ASP A 464 -40.61 -7.46 -6.79
C ASP A 464 -40.93 -6.03 -6.32
N ALA A 465 -41.35 -5.85 -5.09
CA ALA A 465 -41.60 -4.53 -4.51
C ALA A 465 -40.33 -3.64 -4.51
N PHE A 466 -39.17 -4.23 -4.16
CA PHE A 466 -37.88 -3.55 -4.14
C PHE A 466 -37.49 -3.06 -5.53
N LEU A 467 -37.59 -3.91 -6.57
CA LEU A 467 -37.26 -3.55 -7.96
C LEU A 467 -38.27 -2.55 -8.53
N GLN A 468 -39.58 -2.70 -8.23
CA GLN A 468 -40.63 -1.77 -8.70
C GLN A 468 -40.44 -0.35 -8.18
N ARG A 469 -39.88 -0.17 -6.98
CA ARG A 469 -39.57 1.17 -6.45
C ARG A 469 -38.24 1.76 -6.99
N GLY A 470 -37.52 1.03 -7.84
CA GLY A 470 -36.24 1.48 -8.41
C GLY A 470 -35.01 0.96 -7.70
N GLY A 471 -35.12 -0.03 -6.83
CA GLY A 471 -33.99 -0.66 -6.16
C GLY A 471 -33.06 -1.37 -7.14
N GLY A 472 -31.77 -1.36 -6.86
CA GLY A 472 -30.72 -2.07 -7.60
C GLY A 472 -30.36 -3.40 -6.93
N ALA A 473 -30.23 -4.48 -7.71
CA ALA A 473 -29.83 -5.78 -7.18
C ALA A 473 -28.61 -6.33 -7.92
N VAL A 474 -27.64 -6.81 -7.15
CA VAL A 474 -26.42 -7.45 -7.66
C VAL A 474 -26.35 -8.87 -7.13
N TYR A 475 -26.22 -9.85 -8.01
CA TYR A 475 -26.07 -11.26 -7.64
C TYR A 475 -24.71 -11.77 -8.08
N ILE A 476 -23.97 -12.33 -7.13
CA ILE A 476 -22.60 -12.80 -7.36
C ILE A 476 -22.58 -14.31 -7.15
N HIS A 477 -22.07 -15.02 -8.15
CA HIS A 477 -21.74 -16.43 -8.14
C HIS A 477 -22.95 -17.31 -7.74
N TRP A 478 -22.86 -18.06 -6.65
CA TRP A 478 -23.90 -18.98 -6.19
C TRP A 478 -25.19 -18.29 -5.72
N ALA A 479 -25.19 -16.96 -5.62
CA ALA A 479 -26.40 -16.19 -5.32
C ALA A 479 -27.48 -16.32 -6.42
N VAL A 480 -27.12 -16.78 -7.61
CA VAL A 480 -28.07 -17.06 -8.71
C VAL A 480 -28.85 -18.36 -8.54
N ASN A 481 -28.62 -19.12 -7.46
CA ASN A 481 -29.33 -20.39 -7.23
C ASN A 481 -30.77 -20.14 -6.80
N GLY A 482 -31.71 -20.66 -7.58
CA GLY A 482 -33.16 -20.56 -7.34
C GLY A 482 -33.79 -21.88 -6.88
N ASN A 483 -32.99 -22.95 -6.70
CA ASN A 483 -33.44 -24.28 -6.37
C ASN A 483 -34.59 -24.75 -7.31
N ASP A 484 -35.64 -25.34 -6.78
CA ASP A 484 -36.84 -25.80 -7.50
C ASP A 484 -37.67 -24.64 -8.07
N LYS A 485 -37.53 -23.41 -7.51
CA LYS A 485 -38.13 -22.17 -8.02
C LYS A 485 -37.29 -21.43 -9.07
N VAL A 486 -36.27 -22.07 -9.63
CA VAL A 486 -35.32 -21.48 -10.58
C VAL A 486 -35.99 -20.73 -11.74
N ARG A 487 -37.10 -21.24 -12.29
CA ARG A 487 -37.82 -20.58 -13.40
C ARG A 487 -38.49 -19.29 -12.96
N ASP A 488 -38.98 -19.26 -11.73
CA ASP A 488 -39.60 -18.05 -11.18
C ASP A 488 -38.52 -17.01 -10.83
N PHE A 489 -37.40 -17.46 -10.27
CA PHE A 489 -36.26 -16.59 -10.01
C PHE A 489 -35.67 -15.98 -11.30
N ALA A 490 -35.55 -16.80 -12.39
CA ALA A 490 -35.08 -16.31 -13.69
C ALA A 490 -35.94 -15.18 -14.27
N LYS A 491 -37.24 -15.10 -13.99
CA LYS A 491 -38.08 -13.96 -14.39
C LYS A 491 -37.59 -12.63 -13.81
N ARG A 492 -36.86 -12.63 -12.69
CA ARG A 492 -36.37 -11.44 -12.01
C ARG A 492 -34.92 -11.11 -12.35
N ILE A 493 -34.06 -12.11 -12.40
CA ILE A 493 -32.64 -11.90 -12.67
C ILE A 493 -32.22 -12.22 -14.13
N GLY A 494 -33.17 -12.72 -14.95
CA GLY A 494 -32.98 -13.10 -16.35
C GLY A 494 -32.59 -14.55 -16.50
N ILE A 495 -31.47 -14.97 -15.95
CA ILE A 495 -30.94 -16.32 -15.99
C ILE A 495 -30.57 -16.75 -14.58
N ALA A 496 -30.95 -17.95 -14.17
CA ALA A 496 -30.73 -18.48 -12.84
C ALA A 496 -30.15 -19.89 -12.87
N SER A 497 -29.63 -20.36 -11.75
CA SER A 497 -29.08 -21.71 -11.61
C SER A 497 -29.95 -22.58 -10.69
N TRP A 498 -29.83 -23.90 -10.91
CA TRP A 498 -30.35 -24.92 -10.00
C TRP A 498 -29.25 -25.93 -9.70
N GLY A 499 -28.76 -25.98 -8.46
CA GLY A 499 -27.63 -26.78 -8.05
C GLY A 499 -27.67 -28.26 -8.42
N GLY A 500 -28.89 -28.85 -8.54
CA GLY A 500 -29.05 -30.23 -9.00
C GLY A 500 -29.03 -30.42 -10.54
N ARG A 501 -28.90 -29.35 -11.33
CA ARG A 501 -29.02 -29.39 -12.80
C ARG A 501 -27.96 -28.57 -13.54
N ILE A 502 -27.25 -27.67 -12.90
CA ILE A 502 -26.15 -26.95 -13.52
C ILE A 502 -24.95 -27.87 -13.73
N ALA A 503 -24.12 -27.52 -14.70
CA ALA A 503 -22.76 -28.00 -14.79
C ALA A 503 -21.80 -26.87 -14.44
N PHE A 504 -20.63 -27.21 -13.92
CA PHE A 504 -19.63 -26.25 -13.49
C PHE A 504 -18.22 -26.79 -13.69
N ARG A 505 -17.24 -25.92 -13.80
CA ARG A 505 -15.82 -26.27 -13.76
C ARG A 505 -15.00 -25.17 -13.11
N HIS A 506 -13.93 -25.58 -12.46
CA HIS A 506 -12.91 -24.71 -11.91
C HIS A 506 -11.73 -24.61 -12.88
N GLY A 507 -11.07 -23.45 -12.93
CA GLY A 507 -9.84 -23.31 -13.68
C GLY A 507 -9.74 -22.01 -14.49
N PRO A 508 -8.85 -22.00 -15.52
CA PRO A 508 -8.75 -20.83 -16.40
C PRO A 508 -10.10 -20.53 -17.05
N LEU A 509 -10.56 -19.30 -16.86
CA LEU A 509 -11.83 -18.81 -17.37
C LEU A 509 -11.59 -17.61 -18.27
N THR A 510 -11.88 -17.75 -19.54
CA THR A 510 -11.82 -16.66 -20.51
C THR A 510 -13.23 -16.11 -20.72
N LEU A 511 -13.42 -14.85 -20.41
CA LEU A 511 -14.66 -14.13 -20.65
C LEU A 511 -14.52 -13.30 -21.92
N ASP A 512 -15.28 -13.65 -22.93
CA ASP A 512 -15.45 -12.86 -24.14
C ASP A 512 -16.54 -11.80 -23.90
N ILE A 513 -16.19 -10.53 -24.10
CA ILE A 513 -17.04 -9.41 -23.75
C ILE A 513 -17.99 -9.04 -24.90
N HIS A 514 -19.25 -8.87 -24.56
CA HIS A 514 -20.34 -8.49 -25.46
C HIS A 514 -20.84 -7.08 -25.14
N ASN A 515 -21.59 -6.49 -26.08
CA ASN A 515 -22.20 -5.18 -25.90
C ASN A 515 -21.21 -4.13 -25.37
N GLN A 516 -20.05 -3.99 -26.04
CA GLN A 516 -18.92 -3.15 -25.62
C GLN A 516 -19.31 -1.67 -25.39
N ASP A 517 -20.42 -1.21 -25.97
CA ASP A 517 -21.00 0.12 -25.71
C ASP A 517 -21.70 0.20 -24.34
N HIS A 518 -21.95 -0.93 -23.67
CA HIS A 518 -22.55 -0.92 -22.35
C HIS A 518 -21.54 -0.40 -21.31
N PRO A 519 -21.92 0.60 -20.50
CA PRO A 519 -20.95 1.32 -19.66
C PRO A 519 -20.21 0.44 -18.64
N ILE A 520 -20.78 -0.66 -18.17
CA ILE A 520 -20.12 -1.60 -17.25
C ILE A 520 -18.87 -2.19 -17.89
N VAL A 521 -18.95 -2.62 -19.15
CA VAL A 521 -17.86 -3.32 -19.86
C VAL A 521 -17.02 -2.41 -20.75
N ARG A 522 -17.16 -1.11 -20.61
CA ARG A 522 -16.37 -0.12 -21.36
C ARG A 522 -14.87 -0.42 -21.25
N ASN A 523 -14.16 -0.44 -22.37
CA ASN A 523 -12.74 -0.73 -22.56
C ASN A 523 -12.34 -2.20 -22.31
N TYR A 524 -13.29 -3.11 -22.12
CA TYR A 524 -12.99 -4.54 -22.13
C TYR A 524 -13.23 -5.12 -23.52
N GLN A 525 -12.33 -6.04 -23.91
CA GLN A 525 -12.54 -6.93 -25.07
C GLN A 525 -12.62 -8.38 -24.60
N ARG A 526 -11.75 -8.72 -23.67
CA ARG A 526 -11.64 -10.05 -23.08
C ARG A 526 -11.08 -9.91 -21.67
N LEU A 527 -11.55 -10.76 -20.77
CA LEU A 527 -11.00 -10.88 -19.42
C LEU A 527 -10.64 -12.34 -19.13
N GLN A 528 -9.40 -12.57 -18.70
CA GLN A 528 -8.94 -13.88 -18.26
C GLN A 528 -8.91 -13.91 -16.73
N LEU A 529 -9.57 -14.90 -16.14
CA LEU A 529 -9.59 -15.18 -14.71
C LEU A 529 -9.16 -16.62 -14.46
N TYR A 530 -8.98 -16.95 -13.21
CA TYR A 530 -9.00 -18.33 -12.72
C TYR A 530 -10.13 -18.41 -11.71
N ASP A 531 -11.25 -18.98 -12.13
CA ASP A 531 -12.49 -18.99 -11.34
C ASP A 531 -13.35 -20.20 -11.72
N GLU A 532 -14.56 -20.26 -11.20
CA GLU A 532 -15.56 -21.24 -11.56
C GLU A 532 -16.54 -20.68 -12.58
N SER A 533 -16.85 -21.45 -13.61
CA SER A 533 -17.90 -21.16 -14.57
C SER A 533 -19.11 -22.04 -14.37
N TYR A 534 -20.30 -21.51 -14.68
CA TYR A 534 -21.55 -22.29 -14.70
C TYR A 534 -22.13 -22.37 -16.11
N TRP A 535 -22.71 -23.55 -16.47
CA TRP A 535 -23.54 -23.67 -17.67
C TRP A 535 -24.72 -24.61 -17.41
N LYS A 536 -25.58 -24.82 -18.40
CA LYS A 536 -26.91 -25.42 -18.25
C LYS A 536 -27.81 -24.62 -17.31
N LEU A 537 -27.71 -23.31 -17.41
CA LEU A 537 -28.52 -22.37 -16.66
C LEU A 537 -29.96 -22.36 -17.17
N THR A 538 -30.89 -21.86 -16.37
CA THR A 538 -32.31 -21.72 -16.67
C THR A 538 -32.67 -20.25 -16.92
N GLY A 539 -33.30 -19.95 -18.01
CA GLY A 539 -33.69 -18.61 -18.49
C GLY A 539 -33.44 -18.46 -19.97
N ASP A 540 -33.93 -17.37 -20.56
CA ASP A 540 -33.68 -17.04 -21.97
C ASP A 540 -32.61 -15.96 -22.05
N PRO A 541 -31.45 -16.22 -22.70
CA PRO A 541 -30.46 -15.18 -22.95
C PRO A 541 -31.00 -13.97 -23.74
N GLY A 542 -32.10 -14.12 -24.46
CA GLY A 542 -32.80 -13.02 -25.14
C GLY A 542 -33.48 -12.02 -24.18
N ASP A 543 -33.74 -12.42 -22.96
CA ASP A 543 -34.39 -11.58 -21.92
C ASP A 543 -33.40 -10.67 -21.16
N VAL A 544 -32.12 -10.74 -21.47
CA VAL A 544 -31.05 -10.00 -20.78
C VAL A 544 -30.11 -9.31 -21.76
N THR A 545 -29.40 -8.28 -21.31
CA THR A 545 -28.24 -7.77 -22.01
C THR A 545 -27.00 -8.53 -21.55
N LEU A 546 -26.46 -9.41 -22.41
CA LEU A 546 -25.26 -10.16 -22.13
C LEU A 546 -24.04 -9.22 -22.09
N LEU A 547 -23.25 -9.32 -21.04
CA LEU A 547 -22.00 -8.57 -20.88
C LEU A 547 -20.77 -9.45 -21.13
N ALA A 548 -20.81 -10.72 -20.71
CA ALA A 548 -19.71 -11.66 -20.92
C ALA A 548 -20.20 -13.10 -21.07
N THR A 549 -19.51 -13.86 -21.91
CA THR A 549 -19.71 -15.33 -22.06
C THR A 549 -18.38 -16.06 -21.92
N SER A 550 -18.43 -17.33 -21.53
CA SER A 550 -17.34 -18.29 -21.69
C SER A 550 -17.76 -19.40 -22.65
N VAL A 551 -16.81 -20.19 -23.13
CA VAL A 551 -17.10 -21.37 -23.94
C VAL A 551 -17.13 -22.59 -23.04
N GLU A 552 -18.31 -23.19 -22.87
CA GLU A 552 -18.53 -24.38 -22.07
C GLU A 552 -19.25 -25.43 -22.92
N ASP A 553 -18.77 -26.67 -22.91
CA ASP A 553 -19.27 -27.75 -23.80
C ASP A 553 -19.34 -27.31 -25.29
N GLY A 554 -18.38 -26.46 -25.74
CA GLY A 554 -18.32 -25.94 -27.10
C GLY A 554 -19.34 -24.86 -27.44
N MET A 555 -20.07 -24.34 -26.48
CA MET A 555 -21.09 -23.30 -26.66
C MET A 555 -20.76 -22.04 -25.85
N ALA A 556 -21.04 -20.85 -26.44
CA ALA A 556 -20.96 -19.61 -25.70
C ALA A 556 -22.05 -19.56 -24.62
N THR A 557 -21.64 -19.44 -23.38
CA THR A 557 -22.51 -19.54 -22.20
C THR A 557 -22.44 -18.24 -21.38
N PRO A 558 -23.59 -17.67 -20.98
CA PRO A 558 -23.64 -16.46 -20.18
C PRO A 558 -22.87 -16.59 -18.86
N GLN A 559 -21.98 -15.62 -18.58
CA GLN A 559 -21.24 -15.51 -17.31
C GLN A 559 -21.45 -14.17 -16.63
N MET A 560 -21.83 -13.11 -17.38
CA MET A 560 -22.24 -11.82 -16.81
C MET A 560 -23.36 -11.21 -17.68
N TRP A 561 -24.33 -10.62 -17.03
CA TRP A 561 -25.44 -9.96 -17.72
C TRP A 561 -26.10 -8.89 -16.84
N VAL A 562 -26.91 -8.07 -17.47
CA VAL A 562 -27.81 -7.14 -16.79
C VAL A 562 -29.24 -7.35 -17.24
N ARG A 563 -30.18 -7.02 -16.35
CA ARG A 563 -31.60 -6.95 -16.64
C ARG A 563 -32.15 -5.62 -16.14
N ASP A 564 -32.84 -4.92 -17.05
CA ASP A 564 -33.45 -3.63 -16.75
C ASP A 564 -34.96 -3.83 -16.53
N HIS A 565 -35.41 -3.62 -15.30
CA HIS A 565 -36.81 -3.77 -14.90
C HIS A 565 -37.60 -2.46 -14.98
N GLN A 566 -36.94 -1.34 -15.25
CA GLN A 566 -37.52 -0.01 -15.22
C GLN A 566 -38.66 0.17 -14.18
N PRO A 567 -38.39 0.83 -13.01
CA PRO A 567 -37.17 1.60 -12.72
C PRO A 567 -36.03 0.82 -12.05
N GLY A 568 -36.24 -0.41 -11.60
CA GLY A 568 -35.22 -1.23 -10.95
C GLY A 568 -34.24 -1.86 -11.94
N ARG A 569 -33.07 -2.25 -11.47
CA ARG A 569 -32.00 -2.84 -12.28
C ARG A 569 -31.32 -4.01 -11.59
N VAL A 570 -30.93 -5.00 -12.38
CA VAL A 570 -30.21 -6.19 -11.89
C VAL A 570 -28.91 -6.36 -12.67
N PHE A 571 -27.82 -6.62 -11.94
CA PHE A 571 -26.54 -7.06 -12.49
C PHE A 571 -26.17 -8.41 -11.91
N VAL A 572 -25.68 -9.32 -12.73
CA VAL A 572 -25.30 -10.68 -12.35
C VAL A 572 -23.89 -11.00 -12.82
N SER A 573 -23.09 -11.60 -11.94
CA SER A 573 -21.78 -12.16 -12.22
C SER A 573 -21.72 -13.62 -11.76
N ILE A 574 -21.43 -14.55 -12.65
CA ILE A 574 -21.12 -15.95 -12.28
C ILE A 574 -19.72 -16.07 -11.67
N PRO A 575 -18.64 -15.45 -12.22
CA PRO A 575 -17.35 -15.42 -11.50
C PRO A 575 -17.47 -14.82 -10.10
N GLY A 576 -16.72 -15.38 -9.15
CA GLY A 576 -16.73 -14.97 -7.74
C GLY A 576 -16.60 -16.15 -6.77
N HIS A 577 -16.15 -17.31 -7.24
CA HIS A 577 -15.93 -18.50 -6.41
C HIS A 577 -14.77 -18.31 -5.44
N TYR A 578 -13.63 -17.83 -5.96
CA TYR A 578 -12.40 -17.66 -5.19
C TYR A 578 -12.23 -16.27 -4.60
N SER A 579 -11.62 -16.19 -3.42
CA SER A 579 -11.31 -14.94 -2.74
C SER A 579 -10.47 -14.00 -3.61
N TRP A 580 -9.44 -14.52 -4.31
CA TRP A 580 -8.56 -13.71 -5.18
C TRP A 580 -9.30 -13.05 -6.34
N THR A 581 -10.46 -13.55 -6.76
CA THR A 581 -11.24 -12.94 -7.86
C THR A 581 -11.74 -11.55 -7.47
N PHE A 582 -12.12 -11.37 -6.21
CA PHE A 582 -12.52 -10.06 -5.68
C PHE A 582 -11.36 -9.09 -5.52
N ASP A 583 -10.12 -9.59 -5.48
CA ASP A 583 -8.91 -8.79 -5.41
C ASP A 583 -8.27 -8.55 -6.79
N ASP A 584 -8.74 -9.24 -7.83
CA ASP A 584 -8.36 -8.93 -9.22
C ASP A 584 -8.94 -7.56 -9.60
N PRO A 585 -8.10 -6.52 -9.88
CA PRO A 585 -8.59 -5.16 -10.11
C PRO A 585 -9.47 -5.06 -11.35
N LEU A 586 -9.27 -5.91 -12.37
CA LEU A 586 -10.11 -5.89 -13.57
C LEU A 586 -11.50 -6.47 -13.27
N PHE A 587 -11.59 -7.56 -12.52
CA PHE A 587 -12.89 -8.06 -12.07
C PHE A 587 -13.59 -7.06 -11.14
N ARG A 588 -12.83 -6.45 -10.22
CA ARG A 588 -13.35 -5.45 -9.28
C ARG A 588 -13.95 -4.24 -10.01
N VAL A 589 -13.33 -3.77 -11.11
CA VAL A 589 -13.93 -2.70 -11.95
C VAL A 589 -15.30 -3.10 -12.46
N LEU A 590 -15.47 -4.33 -12.98
CA LEU A 590 -16.77 -4.79 -13.49
C LEU A 590 -17.83 -4.84 -12.38
N LEU A 591 -17.45 -5.36 -11.21
CA LEU A 591 -18.38 -5.47 -10.08
C LEU A 591 -18.77 -4.09 -9.53
N LEU A 592 -17.82 -3.17 -9.35
CA LEU A 592 -18.08 -1.81 -8.88
C LEU A 592 -18.92 -1.01 -9.88
N ARG A 593 -18.65 -1.16 -11.18
CA ARG A 593 -19.49 -0.56 -12.23
C ARG A 593 -20.90 -1.17 -12.26
N GLY A 594 -21.02 -2.47 -12.01
CA GLY A 594 -22.31 -3.13 -11.86
C GLY A 594 -23.12 -2.57 -10.69
N ILE A 595 -22.49 -2.39 -9.53
CA ILE A 595 -23.11 -1.78 -8.35
C ILE A 595 -23.57 -0.34 -8.66
N ALA A 596 -22.72 0.49 -9.26
CA ALA A 596 -23.08 1.86 -9.62
C ALA A 596 -24.22 1.92 -10.64
N TRP A 597 -24.17 1.07 -11.67
CA TRP A 597 -25.19 1.01 -12.72
C TRP A 597 -26.56 0.59 -12.17
N THR A 598 -26.62 -0.38 -11.24
CA THR A 598 -27.89 -0.80 -10.64
C THR A 598 -28.52 0.30 -9.79
N ALA A 599 -27.75 1.21 -9.23
CA ALA A 599 -28.22 2.38 -8.50
C ALA A 599 -28.59 3.56 -9.41
N ASN A 600 -28.51 3.41 -10.73
CA ASN A 600 -28.66 4.50 -11.68
C ASN A 600 -27.65 5.65 -11.48
N GLU A 601 -26.44 5.30 -11.01
CA GLU A 601 -25.31 6.21 -10.82
C GLU A 601 -24.33 6.12 -11.99
N PRO A 602 -23.47 7.13 -12.19
CA PRO A 602 -22.36 7.02 -13.12
C PRO A 602 -21.52 5.79 -12.80
N VAL A 603 -21.22 4.95 -13.79
CA VAL A 603 -20.50 3.67 -13.57
C VAL A 603 -19.09 3.88 -13.00
N ASP A 604 -18.51 5.05 -13.19
CA ASP A 604 -17.18 5.40 -12.68
C ASP A 604 -17.20 5.91 -11.23
N ARG A 605 -18.37 5.93 -10.56
CA ARG A 605 -18.53 6.45 -9.21
C ARG A 605 -17.60 5.81 -8.18
N PHE A 606 -17.28 4.54 -8.37
CA PHE A 606 -16.48 3.75 -7.43
C PHE A 606 -15.10 3.37 -7.97
N ASN A 607 -14.61 4.00 -9.04
CA ASN A 607 -13.33 3.65 -9.64
C ASN A 607 -12.13 3.76 -8.67
N GLU A 608 -12.23 4.62 -7.67
CA GLU A 608 -11.22 4.74 -6.61
C GLU A 608 -11.06 3.47 -5.79
N LEU A 609 -12.12 2.71 -5.62
CA LEU A 609 -12.12 1.49 -4.82
C LEU A 609 -11.48 0.29 -5.53
N VAL A 610 -11.07 0.47 -6.78
CA VAL A 610 -10.40 -0.58 -7.56
C VAL A 610 -9.03 -0.95 -6.97
N PHE A 611 -8.33 0.03 -6.37
CA PHE A 611 -6.93 -0.10 -6.00
C PHE A 611 -6.66 -0.61 -4.58
N PRO A 612 -7.43 -0.22 -3.54
CA PRO A 612 -7.16 -0.68 -2.18
C PRO A 612 -7.15 -2.21 -2.08
N GLY A 613 -6.05 -2.79 -1.61
CA GLY A 613 -5.88 -4.24 -1.49
C GLY A 613 -5.93 -5.03 -2.79
N ALA A 614 -5.88 -4.39 -3.96
CA ALA A 614 -5.92 -5.07 -5.24
C ALA A 614 -4.62 -5.83 -5.54
N ARG A 615 -4.75 -6.98 -6.18
CA ARG A 615 -3.63 -7.83 -6.62
C ARG A 615 -2.99 -7.25 -7.89
N MET A 616 -2.03 -6.35 -7.70
CA MET A 616 -1.32 -5.66 -8.77
C MET A 616 0.19 -5.77 -8.61
N SER A 617 0.92 -5.88 -9.73
CA SER A 617 2.36 -5.66 -9.75
C SER A 617 2.66 -4.16 -9.65
N ARG A 618 3.73 -3.84 -8.93
CA ARG A 618 4.23 -2.46 -8.81
C ARG A 618 4.88 -1.99 -10.09
#